data_271890db640164bd2b000dfe5c9f0ab1
#
_entry.id   271890db640164bd2b000dfe5c9f0ab1
#
_cell.length_a   1.000
_cell.length_b   1.000
_cell.length_c   1.000
_cell.angle_alpha   90.00
_cell.angle_beta   90.00
_cell.angle_gamma   90.00
#
_symmetry.space_group_name_H-M   'P 1'
#
loop_
_entity.id
_entity.type
_entity.pdbx_description
1 polymer ?
#
loop_
_entity_poly.entity_id
_entity_poly.type
_entity_poly.pdbx_seq_one_letter_code
_entity_poly.pdbx_strand_id
1 'polypeptide(L)'
;IGDISYAVESKAESGGFSVVRELVGHGLGKHLHEAPEVPNFGKKGSGPKMSKGLVICIEPMINLGRKETVQSRDGWTIKTIDGKPSAHFEYAVAVDKGKADVLTTFDFVEEVLNKI
;
A
#
# COMPACT_ATOMS: atom_id res chain seq x y z
N ILE A 1 8.82 -8.42 -5.06
CA ILE A 1 8.11 -7.37 -4.27
C ILE A 1 8.60 -5.97 -4.67
N GLY A 2 9.89 -5.78 -4.87
CA GLY A 2 10.43 -4.47 -5.22
C GLY A 2 9.83 -3.85 -6.49
N ASP A 3 9.36 -4.65 -7.41
CA ASP A 3 8.68 -4.14 -8.63
C ASP A 3 7.33 -3.47 -8.28
N ILE A 4 6.58 -4.04 -7.35
CA ILE A 4 5.35 -3.44 -6.82
C ILE A 4 5.70 -2.13 -6.11
N SER A 5 6.66 -2.17 -5.20
CA SER A 5 7.10 -1.01 -4.42
C SER A 5 7.53 0.15 -5.32
N TYR A 6 8.31 -0.15 -6.35
CA TYR A 6 8.73 0.83 -7.35
C TYR A 6 7.55 1.41 -8.14
N ALA A 7 6.62 0.56 -8.56
CA ALA A 7 5.46 1.01 -9.33
C ALA A 7 4.56 1.95 -8.52
N VAL A 8 4.34 1.63 -7.24
CA VAL A 8 3.56 2.48 -6.32
C VAL A 8 4.22 3.84 -6.13
N GLU A 9 5.52 3.86 -5.77
CA GLU A 9 6.28 5.08 -5.58
C GLU A 9 6.29 5.95 -6.83
N SER A 10 6.63 5.37 -7.98
CA SER A 10 6.70 6.07 -9.26
C SER A 10 5.36 6.70 -9.65
N LYS A 11 4.26 5.97 -9.44
CA LYS A 11 2.93 6.49 -9.73
C LYS A 11 2.55 7.65 -8.84
N ALA A 12 2.79 7.54 -7.55
CA ALA A 12 2.52 8.61 -6.59
C ALA A 12 3.35 9.86 -6.89
N GLU A 13 4.66 9.71 -7.09
CA GLU A 13 5.57 10.81 -7.38
C GLU A 13 5.24 11.51 -8.71
N SER A 14 4.81 10.76 -9.73
CA SER A 14 4.38 11.33 -11.01
C SER A 14 3.16 12.24 -10.87
N GLY A 15 2.35 12.03 -9.85
CA GLY A 15 1.21 12.88 -9.48
C GLY A 15 1.56 14.04 -8.55
N GLY A 16 2.81 14.16 -8.15
CA GLY A 16 3.26 15.19 -7.20
C GLY A 16 3.03 14.83 -5.74
N PHE A 17 2.79 13.54 -5.45
CA PHE A 17 2.55 13.04 -4.09
C PHE A 17 3.78 12.31 -3.55
N SER A 18 3.78 12.03 -2.26
CA SER A 18 4.79 11.20 -1.62
C SER A 18 4.18 9.95 -0.99
N VAL A 19 4.99 8.92 -0.79
CA VAL A 19 4.56 7.68 -0.14
C VAL A 19 5.14 7.56 1.26
N VAL A 20 4.32 7.12 2.21
CA VAL A 20 4.76 6.81 3.58
C VAL A 20 5.67 5.58 3.54
N ARG A 21 6.78 5.62 4.26
CA ARG A 21 7.81 4.57 4.29
C ARG A 21 7.76 3.68 5.52
N GLU A 22 7.30 4.22 6.65
CA GLU A 22 7.29 3.54 7.95
C GLU A 22 6.21 2.48 8.07
N LEU A 23 5.15 2.61 7.27
CA LEU A 23 4.02 1.70 7.23
C LEU A 23 3.96 1.04 5.86
N VAL A 24 3.85 -0.28 5.87
CA VAL A 24 3.99 -1.10 4.66
C VAL A 24 2.86 -2.13 4.56
N GLY A 25 2.64 -2.62 3.36
CA GLY A 25 1.79 -3.78 3.14
C GLY A 25 2.45 -5.07 3.61
N HIS A 26 1.76 -6.16 3.53
CA HIS A 26 2.18 -7.42 4.16
C HIS A 26 1.61 -8.64 3.44
N GLY A 27 2.19 -9.81 3.75
CA GLY A 27 1.61 -11.09 3.39
C GLY A 27 0.32 -11.37 4.16
N LEU A 28 -0.54 -12.17 3.56
CA LEU A 28 -1.75 -12.71 4.15
C LEU A 28 -1.73 -14.23 4.04
N GLY A 29 -2.09 -14.91 5.13
CA GLY A 29 -2.19 -16.36 5.13
C GLY A 29 -2.92 -16.84 6.36
N LYS A 30 -2.25 -17.65 7.16
CA LYS A 30 -2.79 -18.12 8.44
C LYS A 30 -3.01 -16.98 9.42
N HIS A 31 -2.18 -15.95 9.36
CA HIS A 31 -2.27 -14.75 10.19
C HIS A 31 -2.60 -13.53 9.33
N LEU A 32 -3.19 -12.51 9.95
CA LEU A 32 -3.55 -11.27 9.29
C LEU A 32 -2.33 -10.55 8.73
N HIS A 33 -1.21 -10.58 9.44
CA HIS A 33 0.05 -9.98 9.03
C HIS A 33 1.14 -11.04 9.01
N GLU A 34 1.61 -11.36 7.82
CA GLU A 34 2.70 -12.32 7.60
C GLU A 34 3.77 -11.73 6.68
N ALA A 35 4.92 -12.35 6.64
CA ALA A 35 5.92 -12.08 5.62
C ALA A 35 5.34 -12.42 4.22
N PRO A 36 5.81 -11.75 3.16
CA PRO A 36 6.81 -10.68 3.18
C PRO A 36 6.20 -9.31 3.49
N GLU A 37 7.02 -8.36 3.90
CA GLU A 37 6.65 -6.95 3.86
C GLU A 37 6.51 -6.49 2.40
N VAL A 38 5.57 -5.58 2.16
CA VAL A 38 5.30 -4.97 0.85
C VAL A 38 5.45 -3.46 0.97
N PRO A 39 6.68 -2.95 0.95
CA PRO A 39 6.92 -1.50 1.02
C PRO A 39 6.29 -0.76 -0.16
N ASN A 40 5.94 0.50 0.07
CA ASN A 40 5.38 1.38 -0.96
C ASN A 40 6.45 2.18 -1.72
N PHE A 41 7.70 1.88 -1.48
CA PHE A 41 8.89 2.44 -2.13
C PHE A 41 9.91 1.34 -2.36
N GLY A 42 10.72 1.46 -3.41
CA GLY A 42 11.74 0.45 -3.68
C GLY A 42 12.31 0.48 -5.08
N LYS A 43 13.10 -0.54 -5.38
CA LYS A 43 13.79 -0.67 -6.67
C LYS A 43 13.29 -1.88 -7.44
N LYS A 44 13.18 -1.75 -8.76
CA LYS A 44 12.89 -2.88 -9.65
C LYS A 44 13.90 -4.00 -9.45
N GLY A 45 13.40 -5.24 -9.51
CA GLY A 45 14.21 -6.45 -9.40
C GLY A 45 14.73 -6.75 -7.99
N SER A 46 14.29 -6.00 -6.98
CA SER A 46 14.71 -6.20 -5.60
C SER A 46 13.65 -6.90 -4.75
N GLY A 47 14.05 -7.32 -3.56
CA GLY A 47 13.17 -7.91 -2.57
C GLY A 47 12.75 -9.35 -2.87
N PRO A 48 11.85 -9.92 -2.06
CA PRO A 48 11.38 -11.28 -2.22
C PRO A 48 10.69 -11.51 -3.57
N LYS A 49 10.87 -12.71 -4.11
CA LYS A 49 10.20 -13.13 -5.35
C LYS A 49 8.72 -13.38 -5.09
N MET A 50 7.88 -12.89 -5.99
CA MET A 50 6.46 -13.18 -6.00
C MET A 50 6.22 -14.55 -6.64
N SER A 51 5.90 -15.54 -5.81
CA SER A 51 5.60 -16.89 -6.26
C SER A 51 4.09 -17.08 -6.38
N LYS A 52 3.66 -17.92 -7.32
CA LYS A 52 2.25 -18.29 -7.46
C LYS A 52 1.68 -18.79 -6.12
N GLY A 53 0.51 -18.28 -5.76
CA GLY A 53 -0.18 -18.59 -4.51
C GLY A 53 0.15 -17.68 -3.35
N LEU A 54 1.14 -16.78 -3.49
CA LEU A 54 1.41 -15.75 -2.49
C LEU A 54 0.22 -14.78 -2.44
N VAL A 55 -0.29 -14.51 -1.25
CA VAL A 55 -1.33 -13.51 -1.02
C VAL A 55 -0.73 -12.35 -0.24
N ILE A 56 -0.91 -11.15 -0.73
CA ILE A 56 -0.35 -9.93 -0.14
C ILE A 56 -1.36 -8.80 -0.12
N CYS A 57 -1.19 -7.87 0.82
CA CYS A 57 -1.86 -6.58 0.83
C CYS A 57 -0.94 -5.51 0.26
N ILE A 58 -1.45 -4.76 -0.70
CA ILE A 58 -0.82 -3.57 -1.26
C ILE A 58 -1.64 -2.40 -0.75
N GLU A 59 -1.06 -1.62 0.15
CA GLU A 59 -1.81 -0.64 0.93
C GLU A 59 -1.06 0.69 1.11
N PRO A 60 -0.76 1.39 0.02
CA PRO A 60 -0.01 2.63 0.09
C PRO A 60 -0.76 3.71 0.86
N MET A 61 -0.03 4.44 1.68
CA MET A 61 -0.44 5.71 2.25
C MET A 61 0.22 6.82 1.45
N ILE A 62 -0.60 7.65 0.82
CA ILE A 62 -0.19 8.68 -0.12
C ILE A 62 -0.41 10.04 0.51
N ASN A 63 0.67 10.82 0.65
CA ASN A 63 0.65 12.14 1.26
C ASN A 63 0.66 13.24 0.20
N LEU A 64 -0.15 14.27 0.41
CA LEU A 64 -0.13 15.46 -0.43
C LEU A 64 1.18 16.24 -0.29
N GLY A 65 1.77 16.21 0.90
CA GLY A 65 3.03 16.89 1.21
C GLY A 65 4.20 15.93 1.43
N ARG A 66 4.88 16.10 2.55
CA ARG A 66 6.07 15.34 2.92
C ARG A 66 5.72 13.89 3.28
N LYS A 67 6.67 12.99 3.03
CA LYS A 67 6.51 11.55 3.28
C LYS A 67 6.62 11.16 4.75
N GLU A 68 7.25 11.99 5.58
CA GLU A 68 7.51 11.69 6.98
C GLU A 68 6.22 11.71 7.80
N THR A 69 6.17 10.85 8.78
CA THR A 69 5.06 10.71 9.72
C THR A 69 5.50 10.98 11.14
N VAL A 70 4.54 11.24 12.02
CA VAL A 70 4.74 11.39 13.45
C VAL A 70 3.67 10.58 14.19
N GLN A 71 4.10 9.86 15.22
CA GLN A 71 3.19 9.14 16.10
C GLN A 71 2.73 10.06 17.22
N SER A 72 1.43 10.10 17.48
CA SER A 72 0.85 10.86 18.58
C SER A 72 1.18 10.24 19.93
N ARG A 73 0.93 11.00 21.01
CA ARG A 73 1.21 10.56 22.39
C ARG A 73 0.39 9.35 22.84
N ASP A 74 -0.73 9.07 22.17
CA ASP A 74 -1.53 7.87 22.43
C ASP A 74 -0.84 6.56 22.02
N GLY A 75 0.30 6.65 21.31
CA GLY A 75 1.07 5.50 20.84
C GLY A 75 0.41 4.75 19.68
N TRP A 76 -0.67 5.27 19.13
CA TRP A 76 -1.47 4.63 18.07
C TRP A 76 -1.66 5.51 16.85
N THR A 77 -2.08 6.75 17.02
CA THR A 77 -2.39 7.66 15.93
C THR A 77 -1.14 8.10 15.19
N ILE A 78 -1.14 7.88 13.87
CA ILE A 78 -0.07 8.32 12.96
C ILE A 78 -0.59 9.49 12.14
N LYS A 79 0.18 10.57 12.10
CA LYS A 79 -0.15 11.79 11.35
C LYS A 79 0.95 12.14 10.37
N THR A 80 0.59 12.88 9.32
CA THR A 80 1.60 13.52 8.46
C THR A 80 2.36 14.56 9.26
N ILE A 81 3.67 14.67 9.02
CA ILE A 81 4.51 15.60 9.79
C ILE A 81 4.19 17.07 9.50
N ASP A 82 3.68 17.35 8.32
CA ASP A 82 3.33 18.71 7.85
C ASP A 82 1.84 19.05 7.98
N GLY A 83 1.02 18.12 8.51
CA GLY A 83 -0.41 18.32 8.68
C GLY A 83 -1.24 18.32 7.39
N LYS A 84 -0.60 18.07 6.23
CA LYS A 84 -1.31 17.99 4.96
C LYS A 84 -2.09 16.67 4.83
N PRO A 85 -3.10 16.60 3.95
CA PRO A 85 -3.91 15.41 3.76
C PRO A 85 -3.12 14.16 3.35
N SER A 86 -3.60 13.01 3.79
CA SER A 86 -3.12 11.69 3.39
C SER A 86 -4.30 10.80 3.05
N ALA A 87 -4.12 9.89 2.11
CA ALA A 87 -5.11 8.89 1.72
C ALA A 87 -4.51 7.49 1.82
N HIS A 88 -5.31 6.54 2.29
CA HIS A 88 -4.92 5.15 2.46
C HIS A 88 -5.97 4.25 1.81
N PHE A 89 -5.54 3.44 0.83
CA PHE A 89 -6.38 2.44 0.16
C PHE A 89 -5.62 1.13 0.12
N GLU A 90 -6.36 0.02 0.22
CA GLU A 90 -5.80 -1.31 0.29
C GLU A 90 -6.48 -2.27 -0.68
N TYR A 91 -5.67 -3.07 -1.38
CA TYR A 91 -6.11 -4.24 -2.10
C TYR A 91 -5.38 -5.47 -1.61
N ALA A 92 -6.13 -6.56 -1.35
CA ALA A 92 -5.56 -7.88 -1.21
C ALA A 92 -5.50 -8.56 -2.58
N VAL A 93 -4.35 -9.11 -2.92
CA VAL A 93 -4.13 -9.78 -4.21
C VAL A 93 -3.46 -11.12 -4.02
N ALA A 94 -3.85 -12.09 -4.86
CA ALA A 94 -3.17 -13.37 -4.99
C ALA A 94 -2.30 -13.37 -6.24
N VAL A 95 -1.06 -13.77 -6.09
CA VAL A 95 -0.11 -13.89 -7.21
C VAL A 95 -0.43 -15.14 -8.00
N ASP A 96 -0.66 -14.98 -9.30
CA ASP A 96 -0.78 -16.08 -10.24
C ASP A 96 0.24 -15.92 -11.36
N LYS A 97 0.35 -16.90 -12.24
CA LYS A 97 1.30 -16.91 -13.35
C LYS A 97 0.97 -15.79 -14.35
N GLY A 98 1.85 -14.78 -14.43
CA GLY A 98 1.73 -13.67 -15.37
C GLY A 98 0.62 -12.66 -15.04
N LYS A 99 -0.05 -12.78 -13.89
CA LYS A 99 -1.13 -11.89 -13.47
C LYS A 99 -1.32 -11.86 -11.96
N ALA A 100 -2.10 -10.90 -11.49
CA ALA A 100 -2.62 -10.86 -10.12
C ALA A 100 -4.13 -11.12 -10.13
N ASP A 101 -4.59 -11.87 -9.15
CA ASP A 101 -6.02 -12.03 -8.86
C ASP A 101 -6.38 -11.09 -7.72
N VAL A 102 -7.19 -10.07 -8.01
CA VAL A 102 -7.61 -9.07 -7.03
C VAL A 102 -8.77 -9.61 -6.20
N LEU A 103 -8.55 -9.77 -4.91
CA LEU A 103 -9.48 -10.45 -4.00
C LEU A 103 -10.48 -9.53 -3.32
N THR A 104 -10.21 -8.21 -3.31
CA THR A 104 -11.07 -7.20 -2.68
C THR A 104 -11.56 -6.19 -3.72
N THR A 105 -12.63 -5.45 -3.39
CA THR A 105 -13.24 -4.50 -4.31
C THR A 105 -13.67 -3.22 -3.58
N PHE A 106 -13.64 -2.11 -4.30
CA PHE A 106 -14.24 -0.83 -3.88
C PHE A 106 -15.61 -0.56 -4.53
N ASP A 107 -16.19 -1.54 -5.23
CA ASP A 107 -17.47 -1.37 -5.94
C ASP A 107 -18.58 -0.88 -5.01
N PHE A 108 -18.63 -1.39 -3.78
CA PHE A 108 -19.62 -0.95 -2.79
C PHE A 108 -19.46 0.52 -2.38
N VAL A 109 -18.24 1.01 -2.33
CA VAL A 109 -17.95 2.43 -2.06
C VAL A 109 -18.38 3.29 -3.23
N GLU A 110 -18.06 2.89 -4.46
CA GLU A 110 -18.47 3.59 -5.68
C GLU A 110 -19.98 3.62 -5.83
N GLU A 111 -20.66 2.54 -5.49
CA GLU A 111 -22.12 2.45 -5.49
C GLU A 111 -22.77 3.51 -4.58
N VAL A 112 -22.21 3.71 -3.38
CA VAL A 112 -22.67 4.74 -2.43
C VAL A 112 -22.38 6.13 -2.97
N LEU A 113 -21.17 6.38 -3.47
CA LEU A 113 -20.77 7.68 -4.01
C LEU A 113 -21.63 8.09 -5.20
N ASN A 114 -22.00 7.15 -6.06
CA ASN A 114 -22.85 7.42 -7.22
C ASN A 114 -24.32 7.75 -6.87
N LYS A 115 -24.73 7.53 -5.62
CA LYS A 115 -26.07 7.87 -5.11
C LYS A 115 -26.13 9.26 -4.48
N ILE A 116 -24.99 9.89 -4.26
CA ILE A 116 -24.89 11.24 -3.73
C ILE A 116 -24.90 12.24 -4.91
#